data_8e958e92eb4ceead0a810869422a9164
#
_entry.id   8e958e92eb4ceead0a810869422a9164
#
_cell.length_a   1.000
_cell.length_b   1.000
_cell.length_c   1.000
_cell.angle_alpha   90.00
_cell.angle_beta   90.00
_cell.angle_gamma   90.00
#
_symmetry.space_group_name_H-M   'P 1'
#
loop_
_entity.id
_entity.type
_entity.pdbx_description
1 polymer ?
#
loop_
_entity_poly.entity_id
_entity_poly.type
_entity_poly.pdbx_seq_one_letter_code
_entity_poly.pdbx_strand_id
1 'polypeptide(L)'
;MAPVTHRLTKDLARAEQLATMLAHSRAAGTVEVADLLAGMYIYDWERLSKYWPEQDAIEEYLQQICRISPQRWHHWIQFYDRQRHTDENQGKWKWLRPGAASGAGSEKDGKPLGRSAELNALLRSAEELAPALDEIEGRLIPILTCECVLFAIAKRTDSEIGHRLVASGLNVIELEQEARNPRHAPLH
;
A
#
# COMPACT_ATOMS: atom_id res chain seq x y z
N MET A 1 24.51 2.17 5.19
CA MET A 1 23.14 1.68 4.86
C MET A 1 22.51 1.13 6.11
N ALA A 2 21.27 1.51 6.41
CA ALA A 2 20.54 0.86 7.50
C ALA A 2 20.29 -0.62 7.12
N PRO A 3 20.37 -1.56 8.08
CA PRO A 3 20.09 -2.97 7.78
C PRO A 3 18.65 -3.13 7.30
N VAL A 4 18.44 -3.97 6.28
CA VAL A 4 17.10 -4.35 5.83
C VAL A 4 16.45 -5.15 6.95
N THR A 5 15.32 -4.68 7.48
CA THR A 5 14.62 -5.32 8.59
C THR A 5 13.47 -6.21 8.12
N HIS A 6 12.96 -5.98 6.89
CA HIS A 6 11.87 -6.74 6.28
C HIS A 6 11.96 -6.71 4.76
N ARG A 7 11.30 -7.66 4.12
CA ARG A 7 11.00 -7.65 2.69
C ARG A 7 9.53 -7.32 2.47
N LEU A 8 9.23 -6.71 1.33
CA LEU A 8 7.85 -6.47 0.90
C LEU A 8 7.48 -7.50 -0.17
N THR A 9 6.24 -8.00 -0.13
CA THR A 9 5.70 -8.70 -1.29
C THR A 9 5.68 -7.77 -2.50
N LYS A 10 5.59 -8.34 -3.69
CA LYS A 10 5.54 -7.58 -4.95
C LYS A 10 4.41 -6.54 -4.94
N ASP A 11 3.25 -6.92 -4.43
CA ASP A 11 2.07 -6.04 -4.38
C ASP A 11 2.26 -4.89 -3.39
N LEU A 12 2.78 -5.19 -2.19
CA LEU A 12 3.06 -4.14 -1.20
C LEU A 12 4.17 -3.19 -1.67
N ALA A 13 5.21 -3.70 -2.33
CA ALA A 13 6.26 -2.86 -2.90
C ALA A 13 5.71 -1.89 -3.96
N ARG A 14 4.71 -2.31 -4.72
CA ARG A 14 4.04 -1.48 -5.71
C ARG A 14 3.10 -0.48 -5.11
N ALA A 15 2.34 -0.91 -4.09
CA ALA A 15 1.53 -0.01 -3.30
C ALA A 15 2.40 1.11 -2.68
N GLU A 16 3.60 0.79 -2.21
CA GLU A 16 4.54 1.80 -1.69
C GLU A 16 5.05 2.77 -2.76
N GLN A 17 5.32 2.27 -3.96
CA GLN A 17 5.68 3.16 -5.07
C GLN A 17 4.55 4.12 -5.42
N LEU A 18 3.31 3.62 -5.45
CA LEU A 18 2.14 4.47 -5.64
C LEU A 18 1.96 5.47 -4.50
N ALA A 19 2.17 5.04 -3.25
CA ALA A 19 2.17 5.92 -2.09
C ALA A 19 3.19 7.06 -2.23
N THR A 20 4.38 6.76 -2.74
CA THR A 20 5.41 7.77 -3.02
C THR A 20 4.94 8.77 -4.08
N MET A 21 4.27 8.31 -5.12
CA MET A 21 3.70 9.20 -6.15
C MET A 21 2.57 10.08 -5.60
N LEU A 22 1.72 9.53 -4.70
CA LEU A 22 0.68 10.28 -4.00
C LEU A 22 1.29 11.39 -3.14
N ALA A 23 2.31 11.07 -2.35
CA ALA A 23 3.03 12.02 -1.52
C ALA A 23 3.68 13.14 -2.37
N HIS A 24 4.34 12.78 -3.48
CA HIS A 24 4.89 13.77 -4.42
C HIS A 24 3.81 14.68 -5.02
N SER A 25 2.65 14.14 -5.37
CA SER A 25 1.56 14.94 -5.96
C SER A 25 0.99 15.99 -5.02
N ARG A 26 1.21 15.82 -3.71
CA ARG A 26 0.84 16.76 -2.64
C ARG A 26 1.99 17.67 -2.21
N ALA A 27 3.16 17.54 -2.83
CA ALA A 27 4.41 18.18 -2.40
C ALA A 27 4.77 17.86 -0.93
N ALA A 28 4.46 16.62 -0.47
CA ALA A 28 4.81 16.16 0.86
C ALA A 28 6.32 15.96 1.00
N GLY A 29 6.86 16.13 2.22
CA GLY A 29 8.27 15.88 2.52
C GLY A 29 8.59 14.40 2.75
N THR A 30 7.58 13.61 3.11
CA THR A 30 7.69 12.18 3.44
C THR A 30 6.45 11.42 2.96
N VAL A 31 6.60 10.11 2.83
CA VAL A 31 5.48 9.17 2.61
C VAL A 31 4.85 8.86 3.96
N GLU A 32 3.56 9.12 4.09
CA GLU A 32 2.79 8.92 5.31
C GLU A 32 2.02 7.59 5.31
N VAL A 33 1.49 7.18 6.47
CA VAL A 33 0.62 5.99 6.59
C VAL A 33 -0.59 6.08 5.66
N ALA A 34 -1.19 7.27 5.55
CA ALA A 34 -2.32 7.54 4.66
C ALA A 34 -1.97 7.30 3.19
N ASP A 35 -0.78 7.68 2.74
CA ASP A 35 -0.34 7.46 1.37
C ASP A 35 -0.17 5.97 1.09
N LEU A 36 0.43 5.22 2.03
CA LEU A 36 0.60 3.78 1.87
C LEU A 36 -0.75 3.07 1.83
N LEU A 37 -1.67 3.41 2.73
CA LEU A 37 -3.01 2.85 2.74
C LEU A 37 -3.77 3.13 1.43
N ALA A 38 -3.72 4.36 0.94
CA ALA A 38 -4.31 4.72 -0.34
C ALA A 38 -3.63 4.00 -1.52
N GLY A 39 -2.30 3.88 -1.48
CA GLY A 39 -1.54 3.12 -2.47
C GLY A 39 -1.93 1.64 -2.51
N MET A 40 -2.08 1.00 -1.35
CA MET A 40 -2.56 -0.38 -1.25
C MET A 40 -3.97 -0.53 -1.81
N TYR A 41 -4.89 0.37 -1.41
CA TYR A 41 -6.27 0.32 -1.85
C TYR A 41 -6.41 0.53 -3.37
N ILE A 42 -5.75 1.53 -3.93
CA ILE A 42 -5.81 1.80 -5.37
C ILE A 42 -5.18 0.67 -6.19
N TYR A 43 -4.06 0.11 -5.71
CA TYR A 43 -3.35 -0.93 -6.43
C TYR A 43 -4.10 -2.25 -6.45
N ASP A 44 -4.73 -2.62 -5.34
CA ASP A 44 -5.34 -3.95 -5.14
C ASP A 44 -6.72 -3.86 -4.49
N TRP A 45 -7.54 -2.92 -5.01
CA TRP A 45 -8.86 -2.64 -4.46
C TRP A 45 -9.78 -3.88 -4.46
N GLU A 46 -9.74 -4.72 -5.50
CA GLU A 46 -10.57 -5.93 -5.56
C GLU A 46 -10.29 -6.89 -4.40
N ARG A 47 -9.03 -7.08 -4.07
CA ARG A 47 -8.64 -7.97 -2.96
C ARG A 47 -8.90 -7.33 -1.60
N LEU A 48 -8.58 -6.05 -1.45
CA LEU A 48 -8.71 -5.38 -0.17
C LEU A 48 -10.15 -4.97 0.13
N SER A 49 -10.94 -4.65 -0.90
CA SER A 49 -12.34 -4.23 -0.70
C SER A 49 -13.22 -5.31 -0.06
N LYS A 50 -12.86 -6.59 -0.20
CA LYS A 50 -13.58 -7.69 0.47
C LYS A 50 -13.67 -7.54 2.00
N TYR A 51 -12.72 -6.82 2.59
CA TYR A 51 -12.72 -6.60 4.04
C TYR A 51 -13.68 -5.49 4.49
N TRP A 52 -14.28 -4.74 3.56
CA TRP A 52 -15.25 -3.69 3.85
C TRP A 52 -16.60 -3.99 3.21
N PRO A 53 -17.68 -4.06 3.99
CA PRO A 53 -19.04 -4.19 3.44
C PRO A 53 -19.49 -2.91 2.71
N GLU A 54 -19.01 -1.73 3.17
CA GLU A 54 -19.32 -0.42 2.61
C GLU A 54 -18.05 0.25 2.09
N GLN A 55 -17.77 0.06 0.79
CA GLN A 55 -16.54 0.54 0.16
C GLN A 55 -16.51 2.07 0.00
N ASP A 56 -17.65 2.69 -0.24
CA ASP A 56 -17.75 4.13 -0.49
C ASP A 56 -17.19 4.97 0.67
N ALA A 57 -17.45 4.55 1.90
CA ALA A 57 -17.02 5.28 3.09
C ALA A 57 -15.49 5.32 3.26
N ILE A 58 -14.82 4.20 2.96
CA ILE A 58 -13.35 4.16 3.02
C ILE A 58 -12.72 4.91 1.84
N GLU A 59 -13.31 4.82 0.65
CA GLU A 59 -12.81 5.56 -0.50
C GLU A 59 -12.91 7.06 -0.30
N GLU A 60 -14.05 7.56 0.16
CA GLU A 60 -14.25 8.97 0.48
C GLU A 60 -13.22 9.45 1.52
N TYR A 61 -13.01 8.69 2.58
CA TYR A 61 -12.01 9.00 3.59
C TYR A 61 -10.59 9.08 3.00
N LEU A 62 -10.17 8.09 2.20
CA LEU A 62 -8.85 8.08 1.58
C LEU A 62 -8.66 9.24 0.59
N GLN A 63 -9.69 9.56 -0.19
CA GLN A 63 -9.66 10.72 -1.08
C GLN A 63 -9.45 12.03 -0.32
N GLN A 64 -10.12 12.19 0.83
CA GLN A 64 -10.02 13.39 1.67
C GLN A 64 -8.61 13.53 2.26
N ILE A 65 -8.08 12.50 2.94
CA ILE A 65 -6.77 12.58 3.61
C ILE A 65 -5.62 12.71 2.62
N CYS A 66 -5.72 12.07 1.45
CA CYS A 66 -4.71 12.19 0.39
C CYS A 66 -4.95 13.40 -0.53
N ARG A 67 -6.01 14.17 -0.32
CA ARG A 67 -6.38 15.33 -1.14
C ARG A 67 -6.46 15.02 -2.63
N ILE A 68 -7.09 13.91 -2.97
CA ILE A 68 -7.27 13.44 -4.34
C ILE A 68 -8.73 13.65 -4.74
N SER A 69 -8.96 14.24 -5.93
CA SER A 69 -10.33 14.37 -6.43
C SER A 69 -10.92 12.99 -6.78
N PRO A 70 -12.26 12.80 -6.64
CA PRO A 70 -12.93 11.55 -7.00
C PRO A 70 -12.62 11.07 -8.43
N GLN A 71 -12.57 11.99 -9.40
CA GLN A 71 -12.27 11.67 -10.79
C GLN A 71 -10.86 11.10 -10.95
N ARG A 72 -9.87 11.70 -10.26
CA ARG A 72 -8.48 11.25 -10.30
C ARG A 72 -8.32 9.92 -9.57
N TRP A 73 -9.04 9.71 -8.46
CA TRP A 73 -9.09 8.47 -7.70
C TRP A 73 -9.57 7.31 -8.57
N HIS A 74 -10.74 7.44 -9.19
CA HIS A 74 -11.30 6.43 -10.09
C HIS A 74 -10.41 6.17 -11.31
N HIS A 75 -9.82 7.24 -11.88
CA HIS A 75 -8.87 7.07 -12.98
C HIS A 75 -7.67 6.20 -12.58
N TRP A 76 -7.14 6.36 -11.38
CA TRP A 76 -6.01 5.56 -10.90
C TRP A 76 -6.41 4.11 -10.63
N ILE A 77 -7.55 3.88 -9.98
CA ILE A 77 -8.08 2.51 -9.80
C ILE A 77 -8.19 1.82 -11.15
N GLN A 78 -8.85 2.41 -12.13
CA GLN A 78 -9.03 1.83 -13.47
C GLN A 78 -7.70 1.62 -14.20
N PHE A 79 -6.73 2.51 -14.02
CA PHE A 79 -5.44 2.40 -14.64
C PHE A 79 -4.66 1.20 -14.10
N TYR A 80 -4.59 1.04 -12.78
CA TYR A 80 -3.86 -0.05 -12.14
C TYR A 80 -4.57 -1.39 -12.30
N ASP A 81 -5.88 -1.41 -12.33
CA ASP A 81 -6.68 -2.59 -12.63
C ASP A 81 -6.34 -3.16 -14.03
N ARG A 82 -6.34 -2.31 -15.06
CA ARG A 82 -5.93 -2.72 -16.41
C ARG A 82 -4.48 -3.20 -16.45
N GLN A 83 -3.58 -2.55 -15.74
CA GLN A 83 -2.18 -2.97 -15.70
C GLN A 83 -2.02 -4.34 -15.06
N ARG A 84 -2.68 -4.60 -13.95
CA ARG A 84 -2.64 -5.89 -13.27
C ARG A 84 -3.07 -7.03 -14.20
N HIS A 85 -4.20 -6.89 -14.87
CA HIS A 85 -4.69 -7.89 -15.83
C HIS A 85 -3.76 -8.08 -17.04
N THR A 86 -3.10 -7.02 -17.48
CA THR A 86 -2.14 -7.11 -18.60
C THR A 86 -0.88 -7.86 -18.20
N ASP A 87 -0.43 -7.70 -16.97
CA ASP A 87 0.80 -8.31 -16.49
C ASP A 87 0.66 -9.78 -16.11
N GLU A 88 -0.49 -10.19 -15.60
CA GLU A 88 -0.83 -11.59 -15.40
C GLU A 88 -0.74 -12.36 -16.72
N ASN A 89 -1.06 -11.72 -17.84
CA ASN A 89 -1.04 -12.33 -19.17
C ASN A 89 0.33 -12.26 -19.88
N GLN A 90 1.23 -11.35 -19.53
CA GLN A 90 2.46 -11.11 -20.31
C GLN A 90 3.78 -11.36 -19.57
N GLY A 91 3.76 -11.57 -18.24
CA GLY A 91 4.97 -11.84 -17.45
C GLY A 91 6.10 -10.78 -17.52
N LYS A 92 5.85 -9.64 -18.12
CA LYS A 92 6.83 -8.56 -18.31
C LYS A 92 6.26 -7.20 -17.97
N TRP A 93 6.73 -6.61 -16.87
CA TRP A 93 6.35 -5.28 -16.44
C TRP A 93 7.17 -4.21 -17.13
N LYS A 94 6.53 -3.42 -18.00
CA LYS A 94 7.04 -2.11 -18.40
C LYS A 94 6.40 -1.05 -17.53
N TRP A 95 7.21 -0.38 -16.72
CA TRP A 95 6.78 0.74 -15.89
C TRP A 95 6.37 1.91 -16.76
N LEU A 96 5.07 2.11 -16.97
CA LEU A 96 4.55 3.38 -17.46
C LEU A 96 4.22 4.24 -16.24
N ARG A 97 4.98 5.32 -16.05
CA ARG A 97 4.64 6.36 -15.07
C ARG A 97 3.27 6.93 -15.42
N PRO A 98 2.28 6.98 -14.48
CA PRO A 98 1.05 7.71 -14.72
C PRO A 98 1.43 9.18 -14.90
N GLY A 99 1.25 9.71 -16.09
CA GLY A 99 1.63 11.08 -16.44
C GLY A 99 2.47 11.23 -17.68
N ALA A 100 3.01 10.14 -18.25
CA ALA A 100 3.75 10.21 -19.50
C ALA A 100 2.87 10.45 -20.75
N ALA A 101 1.54 10.42 -20.60
CA ALA A 101 0.59 10.63 -21.69
C ALA A 101 0.10 12.08 -21.85
N SER A 102 0.52 13.01 -21.01
CA SER A 102 0.19 14.42 -21.17
C SER A 102 1.36 15.32 -20.77
N GLY A 103 2.11 15.73 -21.78
CA GLY A 103 2.89 16.96 -21.88
C GLY A 103 3.83 17.32 -20.76
N ALA A 104 5.14 17.17 -21.05
CA ALA A 104 6.20 18.06 -20.60
C ALA A 104 6.06 18.69 -19.19
N GLY A 105 6.24 17.90 -18.15
CA GLY A 105 6.54 18.39 -16.80
C GLY A 105 7.96 18.00 -16.47
N SER A 106 8.86 18.97 -16.50
CA SER A 106 10.24 18.98 -16.04
C SER A 106 10.57 17.85 -15.08
N GLU A 107 11.48 17.00 -15.47
CA GLU A 107 12.30 16.14 -14.62
C GLU A 107 13.13 17.03 -13.68
N LYS A 108 12.50 17.58 -12.65
CA LYS A 108 13.24 18.12 -11.50
C LYS A 108 13.60 16.92 -10.64
N ASP A 109 14.90 16.73 -10.46
CA ASP A 109 15.55 15.75 -9.59
C ASP A 109 14.72 15.41 -8.34
N GLY A 110 13.78 14.48 -8.46
CA GLY A 110 12.97 14.01 -7.37
C GLY A 110 13.81 13.10 -6.49
N LYS A 111 14.49 13.69 -5.49
CA LYS A 111 15.09 12.92 -4.43
C LYS A 111 14.03 11.94 -3.89
N PRO A 112 14.34 10.63 -3.77
CA PRO A 112 13.34 9.69 -3.27
C PRO A 112 12.85 10.15 -1.90
N LEU A 113 11.51 10.24 -1.74
CA LEU A 113 10.92 10.60 -0.47
C LEU A 113 11.20 9.50 0.55
N GLY A 114 11.64 9.91 1.74
CA GLY A 114 11.75 9.02 2.88
C GLY A 114 10.37 8.68 3.45
N ARG A 115 10.28 7.57 4.16
CA ARG A 115 9.10 7.22 4.97
C ARG A 115 9.06 8.08 6.23
N SER A 116 7.87 8.48 6.69
CA SER A 116 7.70 9.15 7.98
C SER A 116 8.11 8.23 9.14
N ALA A 117 8.38 8.81 10.31
CA ALA A 117 8.70 8.05 11.51
C ALA A 117 7.53 7.11 11.90
N GLU A 118 6.30 7.59 11.72
CA GLU A 118 5.09 6.82 12.00
C GLU A 118 4.95 5.62 11.05
N LEU A 119 5.18 5.82 9.76
CA LEU A 119 5.14 4.74 8.78
C LEU A 119 6.23 3.69 9.07
N ASN A 120 7.44 4.11 9.43
CA ASN A 120 8.49 3.18 9.81
C ASN A 120 8.14 2.38 11.09
N ALA A 121 7.50 3.02 12.08
CA ALA A 121 7.04 2.35 13.29
C ALA A 121 5.92 1.33 12.97
N LEU A 122 4.99 1.69 12.08
CA LEU A 122 3.93 0.79 11.62
C LEU A 122 4.49 -0.44 10.92
N LEU A 123 5.43 -0.27 9.99
CA LEU A 123 6.03 -1.39 9.26
C LEU A 123 6.76 -2.35 10.22
N ARG A 124 7.44 -1.84 11.25
CA ARG A 124 8.02 -2.69 12.31
C ARG A 124 6.96 -3.46 13.09
N SER A 125 5.83 -2.83 13.43
CA SER A 125 4.72 -3.56 14.08
C SER A 125 4.15 -4.65 13.17
N ALA A 126 4.14 -4.42 11.85
CA ALA A 126 3.70 -5.43 10.89
C ALA A 126 4.67 -6.61 10.77
N GLU A 127 5.95 -6.44 11.07
CA GLU A 127 6.96 -7.52 11.07
C GLU A 127 6.58 -8.65 12.05
N GLU A 128 5.96 -8.32 13.18
CA GLU A 128 5.51 -9.31 14.18
C GLU A 128 4.34 -10.18 13.68
N LEU A 129 3.67 -9.72 12.62
CA LEU A 129 2.51 -10.37 12.02
C LEU A 129 2.89 -11.13 10.75
N ALA A 130 4.15 -11.00 10.30
CA ALA A 130 4.59 -11.55 9.03
C ALA A 130 4.45 -13.08 9.01
N PRO A 131 3.70 -13.65 8.05
CA PRO A 131 3.42 -15.08 8.00
C PRO A 131 4.59 -15.91 7.47
N ALA A 132 5.55 -15.26 6.83
CA ALA A 132 6.69 -15.91 6.20
C ALA A 132 7.98 -15.15 6.48
N LEU A 133 9.07 -15.90 6.48
CA LEU A 133 10.43 -15.39 6.63
C LEU A 133 11.21 -15.74 5.37
N ASP A 134 12.05 -14.82 4.93
CA ASP A 134 13.02 -15.06 3.87
C ASP A 134 14.43 -15.09 4.47
N GLU A 135 15.30 -15.95 3.96
CA GLU A 135 16.68 -16.02 4.42
C GLU A 135 17.57 -15.17 3.51
N ILE A 136 18.12 -14.10 4.07
CA ILE A 136 19.06 -13.22 3.38
C ILE A 136 20.35 -13.15 4.20
N GLU A 137 21.44 -13.58 3.60
CA GLU A 137 22.78 -13.56 4.25
C GLU A 137 22.80 -14.25 5.62
N GLY A 138 22.08 -15.38 5.75
CA GLY A 138 21.99 -16.15 7.00
C GLY A 138 21.10 -15.52 8.07
N ARG A 139 20.28 -14.52 7.72
CA ARG A 139 19.30 -13.90 8.61
C ARG A 139 17.89 -14.14 8.11
N LEU A 140 17.01 -14.51 9.02
CA LEU A 140 15.57 -14.61 8.73
C LEU A 140 14.97 -13.21 8.76
N ILE A 141 14.40 -12.81 7.64
CA ILE A 141 13.80 -11.48 7.45
C ILE A 141 12.32 -11.66 7.17
N PRO A 142 11.41 -10.98 7.92
CA PRO A 142 9.98 -11.07 7.71
C PRO A 142 9.57 -10.52 6.33
N ILE A 143 8.61 -11.21 5.69
CA ILE A 143 8.00 -10.78 4.43
C ILE A 143 6.66 -10.15 4.74
N LEU A 144 6.52 -8.85 4.49
CA LEU A 144 5.29 -8.11 4.70
C LEU A 144 4.35 -8.21 3.51
N THR A 145 3.08 -8.47 3.79
CA THR A 145 1.97 -8.43 2.83
C THR A 145 1.10 -7.19 3.06
N CYS A 146 0.22 -6.86 2.11
CA CYS A 146 -0.75 -5.79 2.30
C CYS A 146 -1.66 -6.05 3.50
N GLU A 147 -2.06 -7.30 3.72
CA GLU A 147 -2.90 -7.70 4.85
C GLU A 147 -2.21 -7.49 6.20
N CYS A 148 -0.92 -7.82 6.30
CA CYS A 148 -0.14 -7.56 7.52
C CYS A 148 -0.10 -6.07 7.86
N VAL A 149 0.15 -5.24 6.85
CA VAL A 149 0.22 -3.78 7.03
C VAL A 149 -1.15 -3.22 7.35
N LEU A 150 -2.20 -3.63 6.63
CA LEU A 150 -3.57 -3.18 6.88
C LEU A 150 -4.04 -3.57 8.29
N PHE A 151 -3.74 -4.79 8.74
CA PHE A 151 -4.06 -5.24 10.07
C PHE A 151 -3.28 -4.47 11.15
N ALA A 152 -1.99 -4.18 10.90
CA ALA A 152 -1.19 -3.36 11.81
C ALA A 152 -1.75 -1.93 11.93
N ILE A 153 -2.28 -1.34 10.84
CA ILE A 153 -2.98 -0.05 10.89
C ILE A 153 -4.25 -0.15 11.73
N ALA A 154 -5.08 -1.17 11.47
CA ALA A 154 -6.35 -1.37 12.17
C ALA A 154 -6.19 -1.59 13.68
N LYS A 155 -5.10 -2.23 14.11
CA LYS A 155 -4.79 -2.42 15.53
C LYS A 155 -4.41 -1.13 16.27
N ARG A 156 -3.99 -0.09 15.55
CA ARG A 156 -3.65 1.21 16.13
C ARG A 156 -4.88 2.09 16.30
N THR A 157 -5.78 1.65 17.19
CA THR A 157 -7.03 2.37 17.49
C THR A 157 -6.81 3.74 18.17
N ASP A 158 -5.59 4.01 18.63
CA ASP A 158 -5.12 5.31 19.11
C ASP A 158 -4.81 6.28 17.95
N SER A 159 -4.60 5.78 16.74
CA SER A 159 -4.43 6.61 15.54
C SER A 159 -5.77 6.92 14.88
N GLU A 160 -5.89 8.13 14.31
CA GLU A 160 -7.10 8.52 13.58
C GLU A 160 -7.41 7.55 12.42
N ILE A 161 -6.37 7.15 11.69
CA ILE A 161 -6.52 6.23 10.54
C ILE A 161 -7.02 4.86 11.02
N GLY A 162 -6.42 4.27 12.05
CA GLY A 162 -6.83 2.98 12.59
C GLY A 162 -8.27 3.01 13.12
N HIS A 163 -8.62 4.06 13.87
CA HIS A 163 -9.99 4.26 14.35
C HIS A 163 -11.00 4.37 13.19
N ARG A 164 -10.68 5.14 12.15
CA ARG A 164 -11.55 5.31 10.98
C ARG A 164 -11.72 4.02 10.18
N LEU A 165 -10.66 3.22 10.01
CA LEU A 165 -10.76 1.92 9.35
C LEU A 165 -11.72 0.97 10.07
N VAL A 166 -11.62 0.88 11.39
CA VAL A 166 -12.53 0.05 12.18
C VAL A 166 -13.96 0.61 12.13
N ALA A 167 -14.12 1.93 12.24
CA ALA A 167 -15.43 2.59 12.19
C ALA A 167 -16.12 2.48 10.83
N SER A 168 -15.35 2.32 9.73
CA SER A 168 -15.90 2.06 8.39
C SER A 168 -16.35 0.60 8.18
N GLY A 169 -16.36 -0.22 9.24
CA GLY A 169 -16.84 -1.60 9.16
C GLY A 169 -15.79 -2.60 8.68
N LEU A 170 -14.50 -2.29 8.76
CA LEU A 170 -13.43 -3.23 8.41
C LEU A 170 -13.61 -4.56 9.16
N ASN A 171 -13.67 -5.67 8.43
CA ASN A 171 -13.71 -7.02 8.99
C ASN A 171 -12.32 -7.42 9.53
N VAL A 172 -12.01 -6.94 10.74
CA VAL A 172 -10.70 -7.13 11.38
C VAL A 172 -10.40 -8.62 11.63
N ILE A 173 -11.43 -9.44 11.90
CA ILE A 173 -11.25 -10.88 12.19
C ILE A 173 -10.78 -11.62 10.94
N GLU A 174 -11.44 -11.41 9.81
CA GLU A 174 -11.06 -12.02 8.55
C GLU A 174 -9.68 -11.53 8.09
N LEU A 175 -9.44 -10.22 8.23
CA LEU A 175 -8.15 -9.62 7.92
C LEU A 175 -7.01 -10.22 8.77
N GLU A 176 -7.22 -10.44 10.07
CA GLU A 176 -6.23 -11.07 10.94
C GLU A 176 -5.89 -12.50 10.49
N GLN A 177 -6.92 -13.27 10.11
CA GLN A 177 -6.73 -14.63 9.63
C GLN A 177 -5.88 -14.67 8.35
N GLU A 178 -6.18 -13.80 7.40
CA GLU A 178 -5.40 -13.70 6.15
C GLU A 178 -3.99 -13.13 6.38
N ALA A 179 -3.83 -12.17 7.28
CA ALA A 179 -2.52 -11.61 7.62
C ALA A 179 -1.58 -12.66 8.21
N ARG A 180 -2.11 -13.59 9.03
CA ARG A 180 -1.33 -14.66 9.66
C ARG A 180 -1.14 -15.91 8.79
N ASN A 181 -2.06 -16.16 7.86
CA ASN A 181 -2.04 -17.33 6.98
C ASN A 181 -2.43 -16.93 5.56
N PRO A 182 -1.56 -16.23 4.83
CA PRO A 182 -1.89 -15.77 3.49
C PRO A 182 -2.07 -16.99 2.56
N ARG A 183 -3.29 -17.18 2.08
CA ARG A 183 -3.64 -18.27 1.15
C ARG A 183 -2.96 -18.13 -0.21
N HIS A 184 -2.37 -16.97 -0.48
CA HIS A 184 -1.83 -16.57 -1.78
C HIS A 184 -0.47 -15.86 -1.73
N ALA A 185 0.37 -16.13 -0.71
CA ALA A 185 1.75 -15.67 -0.80
C ALA A 185 2.48 -16.54 -1.84
N PRO A 186 2.75 -16.08 -3.06
CA PRO A 186 3.69 -16.77 -3.93
C PRO A 186 5.07 -16.64 -3.28
N LEU A 187 5.53 -17.73 -2.72
CA LEU A 187 6.93 -17.93 -2.38
C LEU A 187 7.71 -18.03 -3.68
N HIS A 188 8.14 -16.90 -4.24
CA HIS A 188 9.14 -16.86 -5.31
C HIS A 188 9.99 -15.57 -5.25
#